data_03e10c49cd1034942705aa535c7c6246
#
_entry.id   03e10c49cd1034942705aa535c7c6246
#
_cell.length_a   1.000
_cell.length_b   1.000
_cell.length_c   1.000
_cell.angle_alpha   90.00
_cell.angle_beta   90.00
_cell.angle_gamma   90.00
#
_symmetry.space_group_name_H-M   'P 1'
#
loop_
_entity.id
_entity.type
_entity.pdbx_description
1 polymer ?
#
loop_
_entity_poly.entity_id
_entity_poly.type
_entity_poly.pdbx_seq_one_letter_code
_entity_poly.pdbx_strand_id
1 'polypeptide(L)'
;MPAHVTLSDGTVVTPGVMPDTIPNVGHTVADQLAAMNIQHGIPQMNGWQNITDGSCDAAAHYQCISGYKPRQVPNLTSLAQKFAISDMTFSMADSPSWGGHLYAVMGSLDGFTGDNPNRAKGVPPGRGWGCDSNRVTPWVGPGGHTQLVPSCVPDYSLGLANGGAFRPTPAAYHATIFDELHSAGLSWRIYGATAPMPQFFGGGYDWSICPSLAECLDTSQHNNLVDSSQFFTAANSGKLPAFSIVTAGGSHNAVRESCHNQYSMTACDNYIGKLVSAVEQGPDWSSSAIFITFDDFGGFYDQVPPGLNPDKTQRGPRSPLIVVSPYAKARYTDTTATTFAGILAYTEQNFGLAPLGPNDKGAYPFTDAFNYSQTPLKPVRMVHRALPASAKRIRITPAMENDPS
;
A
#
# COMPACT_ATOMS: atom_id res chain seq x y z
N MET A 1 8.90 -11.22 -16.15
CA MET A 1 7.76 -11.22 -17.09
C MET A 1 8.00 -12.29 -18.14
N PRO A 2 6.97 -12.95 -18.69
CA PRO A 2 7.09 -13.91 -19.79
C PRO A 2 7.57 -13.19 -21.07
N ALA A 3 8.05 -13.96 -22.06
CA ALA A 3 8.47 -13.40 -23.35
C ALA A 3 7.28 -12.82 -24.15
N HIS A 4 6.12 -13.44 -24.00
CA HIS A 4 4.87 -13.03 -24.61
C HIS A 4 3.71 -13.22 -23.64
N VAL A 5 2.72 -12.35 -23.73
CA VAL A 5 1.45 -12.41 -22.99
C VAL A 5 0.33 -12.64 -23.99
N THR A 6 -0.49 -13.68 -23.78
CA THR A 6 -1.69 -13.91 -24.58
C THR A 6 -2.89 -13.38 -23.81
N LEU A 7 -3.62 -12.45 -24.43
CA LEU A 7 -4.82 -11.83 -23.87
C LEU A 7 -6.06 -12.66 -24.15
N SER A 8 -7.18 -12.34 -23.49
CA SER A 8 -8.43 -13.12 -23.60
C SER A 8 -9.09 -13.06 -24.99
N ASP A 9 -8.75 -12.07 -25.79
CA ASP A 9 -9.18 -11.94 -27.21
C ASP A 9 -8.26 -12.65 -28.20
N GLY A 10 -7.20 -13.33 -27.71
CA GLY A 10 -6.19 -14.00 -28.52
C GLY A 10 -5.02 -13.11 -28.95
N THR A 11 -5.05 -11.83 -28.62
CA THR A 11 -3.92 -10.92 -28.92
C THR A 11 -2.67 -11.35 -28.17
N VAL A 12 -1.53 -11.37 -28.88
CA VAL A 12 -0.24 -11.70 -28.30
C VAL A 12 0.61 -10.41 -28.18
N VAL A 13 0.97 -10.06 -26.95
CA VAL A 13 1.72 -8.84 -26.63
C VAL A 13 3.12 -9.20 -26.14
N THR A 14 4.14 -8.52 -26.69
CA THR A 14 5.49 -8.56 -26.14
C THR A 14 5.64 -7.51 -25.06
N PRO A 15 5.98 -7.88 -23.81
CA PRO A 15 6.09 -6.92 -22.72
C PRO A 15 7.10 -5.79 -23.02
N GLY A 16 6.67 -4.56 -22.74
CA GLY A 16 7.44 -3.35 -22.93
C GLY A 16 8.45 -3.07 -21.81
N VAL A 17 9.27 -2.04 -22.02
CA VAL A 17 10.12 -1.47 -20.96
C VAL A 17 9.42 -0.23 -20.39
N MET A 18 9.21 -0.23 -19.08
CA MET A 18 8.57 0.86 -18.38
C MET A 18 9.37 2.16 -18.50
N PRO A 19 8.76 3.32 -18.84
CA PRO A 19 9.43 4.61 -18.78
C PRO A 19 9.65 5.07 -17.32
N ASP A 20 10.46 6.13 -17.12
CA ASP A 20 10.67 6.67 -15.77
C ASP A 20 9.41 7.32 -15.20
N THR A 21 8.67 8.10 -16.00
CA THR A 21 7.34 8.55 -15.62
C THR A 21 6.40 7.37 -15.76
N ILE A 22 5.88 6.90 -14.64
CA ILE A 22 5.01 5.73 -14.58
C ILE A 22 3.76 6.01 -15.42
N PRO A 23 3.37 5.16 -16.37
CA PRO A 23 2.15 5.35 -17.14
C PRO A 23 0.92 5.48 -16.23
N ASN A 24 -0.04 6.26 -16.67
CA ASN A 24 -1.33 6.32 -16.01
C ASN A 24 -2.16 5.11 -16.46
N VAL A 25 -2.17 4.07 -15.68
CA VAL A 25 -2.93 2.83 -15.95
C VAL A 25 -4.08 2.76 -14.96
N GLY A 26 -5.29 2.52 -15.46
CA GLY A 26 -6.46 2.33 -14.61
C GLY A 26 -6.28 1.15 -13.66
N HIS A 27 -6.60 1.37 -12.41
CA HIS A 27 -6.49 0.36 -11.35
C HIS A 27 -7.66 0.42 -10.37
N THR A 28 -8.81 0.91 -10.85
CA THR A 28 -10.08 0.80 -10.13
C THR A 28 -10.45 -0.65 -9.85
N VAL A 29 -11.42 -0.89 -8.99
CA VAL A 29 -11.97 -2.24 -8.76
C VAL A 29 -12.44 -2.87 -10.08
N ALA A 30 -13.09 -2.08 -10.93
CA ALA A 30 -13.56 -2.56 -12.24
C ALA A 30 -12.39 -2.98 -13.14
N ASP A 31 -11.30 -2.19 -13.17
CA ASP A 31 -10.10 -2.49 -13.95
C ASP A 31 -9.40 -3.74 -13.43
N GLN A 32 -9.31 -3.88 -12.11
CA GLN A 32 -8.72 -5.05 -11.46
C GLN A 32 -9.49 -6.33 -11.80
N LEU A 33 -10.82 -6.30 -11.67
CA LEU A 33 -11.69 -7.43 -12.03
C LEU A 33 -11.62 -7.75 -13.53
N ALA A 34 -11.57 -6.73 -14.38
CA ALA A 34 -11.40 -6.89 -15.83
C ALA A 34 -10.06 -7.56 -16.15
N ALA A 35 -8.96 -7.09 -15.56
CA ALA A 35 -7.62 -7.66 -15.74
C ALA A 35 -7.54 -9.12 -15.29
N MET A 36 -8.14 -9.44 -14.15
CA MET A 36 -8.20 -10.80 -13.61
C MET A 36 -9.06 -11.74 -14.48
N ASN A 37 -10.09 -11.24 -15.16
CA ASN A 37 -10.99 -12.03 -16.00
C ASN A 37 -11.45 -13.32 -15.30
N ILE A 38 -12.20 -13.16 -14.20
CA ILE A 38 -12.63 -14.30 -13.38
C ILE A 38 -13.67 -15.15 -14.10
N GLN A 39 -13.35 -16.40 -14.41
CA GLN A 39 -14.24 -17.36 -15.05
C GLN A 39 -14.50 -18.54 -14.10
N HIS A 40 -15.78 -18.79 -13.80
CA HIS A 40 -16.18 -19.85 -12.85
C HIS A 40 -15.48 -19.75 -11.50
N GLY A 41 -15.24 -18.53 -11.00
CA GLY A 41 -14.54 -18.26 -9.74
C GLY A 41 -13.01 -18.39 -9.81
N ILE A 42 -12.43 -18.57 -11.00
CA ILE A 42 -10.97 -18.72 -11.19
C ILE A 42 -10.45 -17.53 -12.01
N PRO A 43 -9.55 -16.69 -11.44
CA PRO A 43 -8.89 -15.63 -12.20
C PRO A 43 -8.01 -16.20 -13.33
N GLN A 44 -8.22 -15.73 -14.54
CA GLN A 44 -7.46 -16.16 -15.72
C GLN A 44 -6.23 -15.29 -15.98
N MET A 45 -6.15 -14.12 -15.39
CA MET A 45 -5.07 -13.15 -15.53
C MET A 45 -4.74 -12.74 -16.96
N ASN A 46 -5.74 -12.70 -17.83
CA ASN A 46 -5.58 -12.44 -19.27
C ASN A 46 -6.53 -11.39 -19.83
N GLY A 47 -7.27 -10.68 -18.97
CA GLY A 47 -8.22 -9.65 -19.38
C GLY A 47 -7.67 -8.22 -19.40
N TRP A 48 -6.37 -8.04 -19.42
CA TRP A 48 -5.69 -6.74 -19.26
C TRP A 48 -6.09 -5.69 -20.29
N GLN A 49 -6.41 -6.09 -21.54
CA GLN A 49 -6.91 -5.20 -22.57
C GLN A 49 -8.29 -4.58 -22.26
N ASN A 50 -8.97 -5.08 -21.25
CA ASN A 50 -10.29 -4.61 -20.83
C ASN A 50 -10.23 -3.56 -19.72
N ILE A 51 -9.04 -3.10 -19.33
CA ILE A 51 -8.88 -1.95 -18.43
C ILE A 51 -9.54 -0.73 -19.09
N THR A 52 -10.40 -0.04 -18.34
CA THR A 52 -11.42 0.85 -18.91
C THR A 52 -10.88 2.21 -19.35
N ASP A 53 -9.73 2.65 -18.87
CA ASP A 53 -9.12 3.94 -19.22
C ASP A 53 -8.39 3.95 -20.57
N GLY A 54 -8.33 2.82 -21.26
CA GLY A 54 -7.66 2.67 -22.55
C GLY A 54 -6.12 2.62 -22.46
N SER A 55 -5.53 2.57 -21.28
CA SER A 55 -4.06 2.51 -21.11
C SER A 55 -3.48 1.15 -21.50
N CYS A 56 -4.31 0.15 -21.62
CA CYS A 56 -3.92 -1.24 -21.86
C CYS A 56 -4.44 -1.78 -23.21
N ASP A 57 -4.81 -0.93 -24.11
CA ASP A 57 -5.23 -1.28 -25.48
C ASP A 57 -4.09 -1.16 -26.51
N ALA A 58 -4.37 -1.48 -27.76
CA ALA A 58 -3.40 -1.39 -28.85
C ALA A 58 -2.98 0.05 -29.15
N ALA A 59 -3.86 1.05 -28.97
CA ALA A 59 -3.54 2.46 -29.20
C ALA A 59 -2.54 2.99 -28.16
N ALA A 60 -2.65 2.51 -26.94
CA ALA A 60 -1.70 2.79 -25.85
C ALA A 60 -0.49 1.85 -25.85
N HIS A 61 -0.34 1.00 -26.87
CA HIS A 61 0.75 0.00 -26.94
C HIS A 61 0.82 -0.93 -25.72
N TYR A 62 -0.30 -1.23 -25.09
CA TYR A 62 -0.40 -2.11 -23.93
C TYR A 62 0.55 -1.68 -22.79
N GLN A 63 0.53 -0.40 -22.41
CA GLN A 63 1.46 0.16 -21.40
C GLN A 63 1.40 -0.59 -20.07
N CYS A 64 0.25 -1.13 -19.69
CA CYS A 64 0.10 -1.97 -18.50
C CYS A 64 0.96 -3.26 -18.55
N ILE A 65 1.34 -3.74 -19.76
CA ILE A 65 2.18 -4.93 -19.96
C ILE A 65 3.61 -4.50 -20.18
N SER A 66 4.18 -3.85 -19.20
CA SER A 66 5.58 -3.41 -19.20
C SER A 66 6.23 -3.60 -17.84
N GLY A 67 7.56 -3.59 -17.81
CA GLY A 67 8.32 -3.78 -16.58
C GLY A 67 9.62 -3.03 -16.55
N TYR A 68 10.10 -2.73 -15.36
CA TYR A 68 11.37 -2.08 -15.14
C TYR A 68 12.54 -3.05 -15.36
N LYS A 69 13.60 -2.55 -15.97
CA LYS A 69 14.89 -3.25 -15.97
C LYS A 69 15.63 -2.97 -14.66
N PRO A 70 16.49 -3.88 -14.17
CA PRO A 70 17.24 -3.70 -12.92
C PRO A 70 17.97 -2.35 -12.82
N ARG A 71 18.54 -1.87 -13.94
CA ARG A 71 19.23 -0.58 -13.99
C ARG A 71 18.32 0.64 -13.79
N GLN A 72 17.00 0.48 -13.96
CA GLN A 72 16.04 1.57 -13.79
C GLN A 72 15.59 1.72 -12.32
N VAL A 73 15.74 0.68 -11.52
CA VAL A 73 15.38 0.62 -10.11
C VAL A 73 16.53 -0.03 -9.30
N PRO A 74 17.73 0.60 -9.29
CA PRO A 74 18.92 -0.04 -8.74
C PRO A 74 18.86 -0.29 -7.24
N ASN A 75 18.16 0.55 -6.47
CA ASN A 75 18.02 0.35 -5.03
C ASN A 75 17.10 -0.85 -4.74
N LEU A 76 15.89 -0.87 -5.30
CA LEU A 76 14.99 -2.02 -5.19
C LEU A 76 15.66 -3.31 -5.69
N THR A 77 16.39 -3.24 -6.82
CA THR A 77 17.13 -4.39 -7.36
C THR A 77 18.21 -4.88 -6.39
N SER A 78 18.99 -3.97 -5.81
CA SER A 78 20.05 -4.34 -4.87
C SER A 78 19.49 -4.96 -3.60
N LEU A 79 18.37 -4.44 -3.09
CA LEU A 79 17.67 -5.00 -1.94
C LEU A 79 17.12 -6.40 -2.25
N ALA A 80 16.42 -6.57 -3.36
CA ALA A 80 15.88 -7.86 -3.79
C ALA A 80 16.96 -8.92 -4.04
N GLN A 81 18.14 -8.51 -4.54
CA GLN A 81 19.28 -9.40 -4.76
C GLN A 81 20.05 -9.74 -3.46
N LYS A 82 19.92 -8.96 -2.43
CA LYS A 82 20.65 -9.14 -1.17
C LYS A 82 19.83 -9.85 -0.11
N PHE A 83 18.57 -9.50 0.02
CA PHE A 83 17.67 -9.94 1.09
C PHE A 83 16.62 -10.93 0.58
N ALA A 84 15.54 -11.10 1.33
CA ALA A 84 14.44 -11.95 0.91
C ALA A 84 13.38 -11.16 0.14
N ILE A 85 12.75 -11.82 -0.82
CA ILE A 85 11.56 -11.30 -1.52
C ILE A 85 10.41 -12.28 -1.35
N SER A 86 9.17 -11.78 -1.36
CA SER A 86 8.00 -12.62 -1.58
C SER A 86 7.51 -12.42 -3.02
N ASP A 87 7.36 -13.51 -3.74
CA ASP A 87 6.76 -13.52 -5.07
C ASP A 87 5.29 -13.97 -5.04
N MET A 88 4.72 -14.13 -3.84
CA MET A 88 3.35 -14.60 -3.62
C MET A 88 2.60 -13.72 -2.60
N THR A 89 2.92 -12.42 -2.54
CA THR A 89 2.12 -11.44 -1.77
C THR A 89 1.08 -10.81 -2.69
N PHE A 90 -0.18 -10.85 -2.28
CA PHE A 90 -1.33 -10.40 -3.07
C PHE A 90 -1.98 -9.16 -2.45
N SER A 91 -2.51 -8.28 -3.31
CA SER A 91 -3.32 -7.12 -2.92
C SER A 91 -4.79 -7.51 -2.64
N MET A 92 -5.63 -6.52 -2.40
CA MET A 92 -7.07 -6.69 -2.20
C MET A 92 -7.82 -6.45 -3.51
N ALA A 93 -8.79 -7.33 -3.83
CA ALA A 93 -9.60 -7.16 -5.04
C ALA A 93 -10.72 -6.13 -4.87
N ASP A 94 -11.24 -6.00 -3.66
CA ASP A 94 -12.48 -5.26 -3.41
C ASP A 94 -12.27 -3.77 -3.19
N SER A 95 -11.01 -3.31 -3.05
CA SER A 95 -10.67 -1.89 -2.93
C SER A 95 -9.18 -1.69 -3.25
N PRO A 96 -8.83 -0.71 -4.09
CA PRO A 96 -7.43 -0.42 -4.43
C PRO A 96 -6.72 0.33 -3.27
N SER A 97 -6.01 1.43 -3.53
CA SER A 97 -5.09 2.08 -2.59
C SER A 97 -5.66 2.30 -1.19
N TRP A 98 -6.87 2.89 -1.06
CA TRP A 98 -7.45 3.12 0.27
C TRP A 98 -7.72 1.81 1.02
N GLY A 99 -8.25 0.82 0.32
CA GLY A 99 -8.47 -0.52 0.88
C GLY A 99 -7.17 -1.22 1.24
N GLY A 100 -6.13 -1.08 0.43
CA GLY A 100 -4.80 -1.60 0.73
C GLY A 100 -4.22 -1.02 2.02
N HIS A 101 -4.34 0.29 2.21
CA HIS A 101 -3.93 0.96 3.46
C HIS A 101 -4.75 0.52 4.67
N LEU A 102 -6.09 0.40 4.54
CA LEU A 102 -6.94 -0.14 5.61
C LEU A 102 -6.54 -1.57 5.96
N TYR A 103 -6.41 -2.42 4.94
CA TYR A 103 -6.09 -3.83 5.15
C TYR A 103 -4.72 -4.03 5.80
N ALA A 104 -3.75 -3.17 5.49
CA ALA A 104 -2.42 -3.21 6.10
C ALA A 104 -2.42 -2.91 7.60
N VAL A 105 -3.47 -2.31 8.15
CA VAL A 105 -3.56 -1.96 9.58
C VAL A 105 -4.68 -2.66 10.33
N MET A 106 -5.64 -3.26 9.61
CA MET A 106 -6.82 -3.91 10.18
C MET A 106 -6.92 -5.40 9.84
N GLY A 107 -6.22 -5.88 8.81
CA GLY A 107 -6.42 -7.23 8.27
C GLY A 107 -7.83 -7.46 7.68
N SER A 108 -8.60 -6.40 7.50
CA SER A 108 -9.97 -6.42 7.03
C SER A 108 -10.31 -5.14 6.28
N LEU A 109 -11.27 -5.22 5.37
CA LEU A 109 -11.91 -4.03 4.79
C LEU A 109 -13.18 -3.62 5.55
N ASP A 110 -13.59 -4.36 6.58
CA ASP A 110 -14.77 -4.09 7.42
C ASP A 110 -16.05 -3.79 6.61
N GLY A 111 -16.21 -4.45 5.49
CA GLY A 111 -17.34 -4.25 4.57
C GLY A 111 -17.17 -3.05 3.60
N PHE A 112 -16.12 -2.25 3.74
CA PHE A 112 -15.80 -1.24 2.75
C PHE A 112 -15.37 -1.92 1.44
N THR A 113 -15.81 -1.35 0.32
CA THR A 113 -15.55 -1.87 -1.02
C THR A 113 -15.57 -0.74 -2.03
N GLY A 114 -15.18 -1.03 -3.26
CA GLY A 114 -15.16 -0.05 -4.34
C GLY A 114 -13.88 0.79 -4.38
N ASP A 115 -13.91 1.75 -5.26
CA ASP A 115 -12.77 2.62 -5.54
C ASP A 115 -12.46 3.55 -4.35
N ASN A 116 -11.34 4.25 -4.45
CA ASN A 116 -10.93 5.22 -3.45
C ASN A 116 -12.06 6.20 -3.10
N PRO A 117 -12.16 6.63 -1.83
CA PRO A 117 -13.27 7.44 -1.36
C PRO A 117 -13.49 8.68 -2.21
N ASN A 118 -14.72 8.89 -2.64
CA ASN A 118 -15.06 9.94 -3.58
C ASN A 118 -16.00 10.98 -2.95
N ARG A 119 -16.11 12.13 -3.60
CA ARG A 119 -16.93 13.23 -3.12
C ARG A 119 -18.42 12.84 -3.10
N ALA A 120 -19.08 13.04 -1.98
CA ALA A 120 -20.52 12.88 -1.90
C ALA A 120 -21.22 13.93 -2.76
N LYS A 121 -22.27 13.51 -3.49
CA LYS A 121 -23.02 14.42 -4.36
C LYS A 121 -23.64 15.58 -3.56
N GLY A 122 -23.43 16.79 -4.01
CA GLY A 122 -24.00 17.99 -3.37
C GLY A 122 -23.28 18.48 -2.12
N VAL A 123 -22.16 17.83 -1.74
CA VAL A 123 -21.37 18.24 -0.57
C VAL A 123 -20.10 18.94 -1.03
N PRO A 124 -19.65 20.03 -0.37
CA PRO A 124 -18.38 20.67 -0.68
C PRO A 124 -17.22 19.67 -0.61
N PRO A 125 -16.15 19.84 -1.41
CA PRO A 125 -14.98 19.00 -1.28
C PRO A 125 -14.41 19.15 0.15
N GLY A 126 -14.28 18.02 0.83
CA GLY A 126 -13.61 17.93 2.14
C GLY A 126 -12.10 17.79 1.99
N ARG A 127 -11.45 17.52 3.12
CA ARG A 127 -10.02 17.22 3.19
C ARG A 127 -9.84 15.75 2.87
N GLY A 128 -9.24 15.35 1.78
CA GLY A 128 -8.84 14.00 1.46
C GLY A 128 -9.84 12.87 1.82
N TRP A 129 -9.33 11.71 2.15
CA TRP A 129 -10.11 10.59 2.70
C TRP A 129 -10.13 10.66 4.23
N GLY A 130 -11.15 10.09 4.84
CA GLY A 130 -11.14 9.89 6.27
C GLY A 130 -12.32 10.51 7.00
N CYS A 131 -12.28 10.42 8.31
CA CYS A 131 -13.33 10.85 9.23
C CYS A 131 -13.54 12.37 9.25
N ASP A 132 -12.54 13.15 8.92
CA ASP A 132 -12.59 14.61 8.79
C ASP A 132 -12.88 15.08 7.35
N SER A 133 -13.19 14.17 6.45
CA SER A 133 -13.49 14.45 5.06
C SER A 133 -14.99 14.42 4.73
N ASN A 134 -15.35 14.92 3.54
CA ASN A 134 -16.69 14.77 2.95
C ASN A 134 -16.73 13.64 1.90
N ARG A 135 -15.79 12.70 1.98
CA ARG A 135 -15.72 11.57 1.08
C ARG A 135 -16.58 10.42 1.54
N VAL A 136 -17.09 9.70 0.58
CA VAL A 136 -17.88 8.49 0.79
C VAL A 136 -17.30 7.33 -0.03
N THR A 137 -17.58 6.14 0.45
CA THR A 137 -17.17 4.90 -0.20
C THR A 137 -18.33 3.90 -0.13
N PRO A 138 -18.46 2.95 -1.06
CA PRO A 138 -19.39 1.86 -0.94
C PRO A 138 -19.05 0.99 0.29
N TRP A 139 -20.07 0.57 1.00
CA TRP A 139 -19.98 -0.32 2.14
C TRP A 139 -21.08 -1.38 2.10
N VAL A 140 -20.72 -2.61 2.34
CA VAL A 140 -21.64 -3.75 2.39
C VAL A 140 -21.94 -4.07 3.85
N GLY A 141 -23.16 -3.73 4.29
CA GLY A 141 -23.61 -3.99 5.66
C GLY A 141 -23.93 -5.46 5.90
N PRO A 142 -24.25 -5.81 7.16
CA PRO A 142 -24.56 -7.18 7.57
C PRO A 142 -25.71 -7.84 6.78
N GLY A 143 -26.57 -7.05 6.15
CA GLY A 143 -27.65 -7.55 5.28
C GLY A 143 -27.25 -7.78 3.83
N GLY A 144 -25.96 -7.61 3.47
CA GLY A 144 -25.48 -7.74 2.09
C GLY A 144 -25.89 -6.60 1.15
N HIS A 145 -26.44 -5.52 1.69
CA HIS A 145 -26.82 -4.35 0.92
C HIS A 145 -25.68 -3.33 0.84
N THR A 146 -25.34 -2.92 -0.37
CA THR A 146 -24.35 -1.86 -0.58
C THR A 146 -24.98 -0.48 -0.43
N GLN A 147 -24.33 0.39 0.34
CA GLN A 147 -24.69 1.79 0.49
C GLN A 147 -23.45 2.67 0.53
N LEU A 148 -23.60 3.96 0.18
CA LEU A 148 -22.51 4.93 0.32
C LEU A 148 -22.47 5.43 1.77
N VAL A 149 -21.31 5.28 2.40
CA VAL A 149 -21.05 5.70 3.78
C VAL A 149 -19.80 6.60 3.83
N PRO A 150 -19.63 7.40 4.88
CA PRO A 150 -18.37 8.10 5.12
C PRO A 150 -17.17 7.14 5.11
N SER A 151 -16.04 7.59 4.56
CA SER A 151 -14.78 6.85 4.51
C SER A 151 -14.09 6.87 5.88
N CYS A 152 -14.74 6.29 6.89
CA CYS A 152 -14.34 6.38 8.29
C CYS A 152 -14.66 5.10 9.04
N VAL A 153 -13.68 4.56 9.72
CA VAL A 153 -13.86 3.51 10.73
C VAL A 153 -14.16 4.21 12.07
N PRO A 154 -15.38 4.12 12.61
CA PRO A 154 -15.76 4.82 13.84
C PRO A 154 -15.28 4.09 15.08
N ASP A 155 -15.22 4.79 16.21
CA ASP A 155 -15.17 4.16 17.52
C ASP A 155 -16.30 4.70 18.41
N TYR A 156 -17.39 3.97 18.43
CA TYR A 156 -18.58 4.35 19.21
C TYR A 156 -18.37 4.24 20.71
N SER A 157 -17.43 3.40 21.18
CA SER A 157 -17.15 3.21 22.60
C SER A 157 -16.51 4.46 23.20
N LEU A 158 -15.76 5.21 22.39
CA LEU A 158 -15.14 6.48 22.77
C LEU A 158 -16.00 7.71 22.42
N GLY A 159 -17.21 7.50 21.90
CA GLY A 159 -18.04 8.59 21.38
C GLY A 159 -17.54 9.17 20.07
N LEU A 160 -16.54 8.57 19.45
CA LEU A 160 -15.95 8.96 18.17
C LEU A 160 -16.73 8.33 17.04
N ALA A 161 -17.94 8.77 16.89
CA ALA A 161 -18.77 8.21 15.88
C ALA A 161 -19.36 9.29 15.07
N ASN A 162 -19.80 9.20 14.15
CA ASN A 162 -20.55 10.03 13.24
C ASN A 162 -19.93 10.04 11.84
N GLY A 163 -18.88 9.23 11.63
CA GLY A 163 -18.37 8.98 10.29
C GLY A 163 -17.97 10.25 9.58
N GLY A 164 -16.90 10.84 10.07
CA GLY A 164 -16.49 12.18 9.70
C GLY A 164 -17.12 13.22 10.60
N ALA A 165 -16.52 14.38 10.69
CA ALA A 165 -16.90 15.47 11.58
C ALA A 165 -18.38 15.85 11.50
N PHE A 166 -19.14 15.32 10.55
CA PHE A 166 -20.47 15.82 10.23
C PHE A 166 -21.50 14.76 9.86
N ARG A 167 -21.15 13.46 9.84
CA ARG A 167 -22.04 12.46 9.26
C ARG A 167 -21.98 11.15 10.01
N PRO A 168 -23.14 10.58 10.39
CA PRO A 168 -23.19 9.25 10.96
C PRO A 168 -22.76 8.20 9.92
N THR A 169 -22.14 7.11 10.39
CA THR A 169 -21.84 5.93 9.58
C THR A 169 -22.45 4.69 10.20
N PRO A 170 -22.95 3.74 9.39
CA PRO A 170 -23.40 2.46 9.89
C PRO A 170 -22.25 1.44 10.03
N ALA A 171 -21.03 1.78 9.58
CA ALA A 171 -19.87 0.92 9.75
C ALA A 171 -19.60 0.67 11.24
N ALA A 172 -19.16 -0.53 11.57
CA ALA A 172 -18.82 -0.89 12.94
C ALA A 172 -17.40 -0.44 13.29
N TYR A 173 -17.10 -0.39 14.59
CA TYR A 173 -15.72 -0.31 15.05
C TYR A 173 -14.97 -1.58 14.66
N HIS A 174 -13.75 -1.40 14.17
CA HIS A 174 -12.79 -2.47 13.94
C HIS A 174 -11.46 -2.08 14.55
N ALA A 175 -10.91 -2.92 15.42
CA ALA A 175 -9.61 -2.69 16.03
C ALA A 175 -8.51 -2.70 14.98
N THR A 176 -7.47 -1.91 15.22
CA THR A 176 -6.30 -1.78 14.36
C THR A 176 -5.04 -2.29 15.07
N ILE A 177 -3.98 -2.50 14.32
CA ILE A 177 -2.67 -2.82 14.92
C ILE A 177 -2.20 -1.70 15.87
N PHE A 178 -2.63 -0.46 15.66
CA PHE A 178 -2.30 0.65 16.53
C PHE A 178 -2.91 0.50 17.93
N ASP A 179 -4.13 -0.02 18.01
CA ASP A 179 -4.85 -0.28 19.26
C ASP A 179 -4.18 -1.40 20.05
N GLU A 180 -3.80 -2.47 19.35
CA GLU A 180 -3.06 -3.60 19.94
C GLU A 180 -1.70 -3.15 20.50
N LEU A 181 -0.94 -2.39 19.70
CA LEU A 181 0.37 -1.86 20.11
C LEU A 181 0.22 -0.90 21.30
N HIS A 182 -0.77 0.00 21.24
CA HIS A 182 -1.02 0.96 22.32
C HIS A 182 -1.40 0.23 23.61
N SER A 183 -2.28 -0.75 23.54
CA SER A 183 -2.73 -1.57 24.68
C SER A 183 -1.59 -2.38 25.29
N ALA A 184 -0.65 -2.83 24.48
CA ALA A 184 0.55 -3.54 24.91
C ALA A 184 1.67 -2.60 25.44
N GLY A 185 1.47 -1.29 25.41
CA GLY A 185 2.48 -0.30 25.80
C GLY A 185 3.66 -0.21 24.82
N LEU A 186 3.49 -0.68 23.59
CA LEU A 186 4.51 -0.63 22.53
C LEU A 186 4.42 0.70 21.78
N SER A 187 5.58 1.26 21.49
CA SER A 187 5.65 2.51 20.73
C SER A 187 5.39 2.26 19.24
N TRP A 188 4.62 3.16 18.63
CA TRP A 188 4.36 3.11 17.19
C TRP A 188 4.29 4.51 16.59
N ARG A 189 4.53 4.63 15.28
CA ARG A 189 4.38 5.88 14.53
C ARG A 189 3.99 5.64 13.08
N ILE A 190 3.24 6.61 12.56
CA ILE A 190 3.00 6.81 11.13
C ILE A 190 3.82 8.02 10.70
N TYR A 191 4.78 7.80 9.83
CA TYR A 191 5.61 8.84 9.22
C TYR A 191 5.03 9.17 7.85
N GLY A 192 4.25 10.24 7.76
CA GLY A 192 3.52 10.65 6.57
C GLY A 192 3.21 12.14 6.56
N ALA A 193 2.24 12.55 5.76
CA ALA A 193 1.72 13.90 5.83
C ALA A 193 0.79 14.05 7.04
N THR A 194 0.97 15.10 7.82
CA THR A 194 0.25 15.36 9.08
C THR A 194 -0.96 16.25 8.91
N ALA A 195 -1.14 16.82 7.73
CA ALA A 195 -2.28 17.67 7.38
C ALA A 195 -2.51 17.66 5.87
N PRO A 196 -3.76 17.83 5.43
CA PRO A 196 -4.06 17.97 4.02
C PRO A 196 -3.44 19.27 3.49
N MET A 197 -2.84 19.20 2.31
CA MET A 197 -2.36 20.40 1.63
C MET A 197 -3.54 21.11 0.94
N PRO A 198 -3.81 22.38 1.26
CA PRO A 198 -5.02 23.08 0.76
C PRO A 198 -5.15 23.11 -0.76
N GLN A 199 -4.02 23.12 -1.48
CA GLN A 199 -3.98 23.14 -2.95
C GLN A 199 -4.13 21.77 -3.60
N PHE A 200 -4.07 20.67 -2.84
CA PHE A 200 -4.02 19.29 -3.36
C PHE A 200 -5.00 18.34 -2.67
N PHE A 201 -6.05 18.83 -2.07
CA PHE A 201 -7.19 18.08 -1.49
C PHE A 201 -6.86 16.89 -0.57
N GLY A 202 -5.62 16.70 -0.18
CA GLY A 202 -5.20 15.59 0.68
C GLY A 202 -3.69 15.46 0.70
N GLY A 203 -3.07 15.42 -0.46
CA GLY A 203 -1.63 15.54 -0.65
C GLY A 203 -0.76 14.61 0.18
N GLY A 204 -1.06 13.31 0.17
CA GLY A 204 -0.36 12.30 0.96
C GLY A 204 -0.88 12.17 2.40
N TYR A 205 -1.77 13.06 2.86
CA TYR A 205 -2.45 12.94 4.15
C TYR A 205 -3.35 11.71 4.18
N ASP A 206 -4.04 11.44 3.09
CA ASP A 206 -4.93 10.30 2.91
C ASP A 206 -4.20 8.98 3.08
N TRP A 207 -2.99 8.88 2.53
CA TRP A 207 -2.17 7.68 2.56
C TRP A 207 -1.55 7.41 3.94
N SER A 208 -1.59 8.38 4.86
CA SER A 208 -1.16 8.14 6.24
C SER A 208 -2.13 7.25 7.02
N ILE A 209 -3.31 6.97 6.47
CA ILE A 209 -4.43 6.17 6.97
C ILE A 209 -5.04 6.64 8.30
N CYS A 210 -4.30 7.26 9.19
CA CYS A 210 -4.81 7.78 10.46
C CYS A 210 -6.11 8.60 10.33
N PRO A 211 -6.28 9.47 9.31
CA PRO A 211 -7.54 10.19 9.11
C PRO A 211 -8.76 9.30 8.86
N SER A 212 -8.57 8.09 8.39
CA SER A 212 -9.65 7.12 8.14
C SER A 212 -10.10 6.36 9.39
N LEU A 213 -9.36 6.49 10.47
CA LEU A 213 -9.59 5.81 11.74
C LEU A 213 -9.96 6.85 12.80
N ALA A 214 -11.21 6.88 13.25
CA ALA A 214 -11.70 7.89 14.20
C ALA A 214 -10.87 7.89 15.49
N GLU A 215 -10.48 6.73 15.99
CA GLU A 215 -9.64 6.62 17.16
C GLU A 215 -8.27 7.24 16.96
N CYS A 216 -7.59 6.97 15.82
CA CYS A 216 -6.31 7.59 15.50
C CYS A 216 -6.44 9.09 15.34
N LEU A 217 -7.51 9.58 14.69
CA LEU A 217 -7.67 11.00 14.39
C LEU A 217 -8.02 11.83 15.62
N ASP A 218 -8.94 11.35 16.46
CA ASP A 218 -9.64 12.13 17.48
C ASP A 218 -9.19 11.83 18.92
N THR A 219 -8.21 10.94 19.12
CA THR A 219 -7.62 10.65 20.44
C THR A 219 -6.15 11.08 20.51
N SER A 220 -5.49 10.76 21.62
CA SER A 220 -4.03 10.95 21.77
C SER A 220 -3.20 10.11 20.79
N GLN A 221 -3.78 9.13 20.12
CA GLN A 221 -3.13 8.36 19.06
C GLN A 221 -2.69 9.25 17.89
N HIS A 222 -3.41 10.36 17.64
CA HIS A 222 -3.04 11.36 16.64
C HIS A 222 -1.60 11.89 16.78
N ASN A 223 -1.06 11.93 17.99
CA ASN A 223 0.31 12.35 18.24
C ASN A 223 1.35 11.39 17.63
N ASN A 224 0.95 10.20 17.19
CA ASN A 224 1.79 9.25 16.51
C ASN A 224 1.84 9.45 14.99
N LEU A 225 0.95 10.27 14.42
CA LEU A 225 1.07 10.74 13.05
C LEU A 225 2.05 11.91 13.00
N VAL A 226 3.22 11.70 12.42
CA VAL A 226 4.29 12.69 12.37
C VAL A 226 4.80 12.87 10.95
N ASP A 227 5.37 14.05 10.66
CA ASP A 227 5.96 14.34 9.35
C ASP A 227 7.03 13.31 8.96
N SER A 228 7.00 12.86 7.72
CA SER A 228 7.90 11.82 7.20
C SER A 228 9.38 12.14 7.36
N SER A 229 9.77 13.44 7.44
CA SER A 229 11.15 13.84 7.70
C SER A 229 11.66 13.41 9.08
N GLN A 230 10.76 13.26 10.05
CA GLN A 230 11.13 12.81 11.41
C GLN A 230 11.62 11.35 11.44
N PHE A 231 11.26 10.55 10.45
CA PHE A 231 11.77 9.18 10.30
C PHE A 231 13.28 9.14 10.26
N PHE A 232 13.90 10.02 9.47
CA PHE A 232 15.37 10.07 9.36
C PHE A 232 16.05 10.45 10.67
N THR A 233 15.46 11.36 11.42
CA THR A 233 15.96 11.74 12.74
C THR A 233 15.87 10.57 13.71
N ALA A 234 14.76 9.86 13.73
CA ALA A 234 14.55 8.69 14.59
C ALA A 234 15.52 7.55 14.23
N ALA A 235 15.59 7.19 12.94
CA ALA A 235 16.47 6.12 12.44
C ALA A 235 17.95 6.40 12.75
N ASN A 236 18.42 7.62 12.48
CA ASN A 236 19.81 8.00 12.70
C ASN A 236 20.21 8.08 14.19
N SER A 237 19.24 8.24 15.09
CA SER A 237 19.48 8.39 16.54
C SER A 237 19.15 7.13 17.36
N GLY A 238 18.75 6.03 16.73
CA GLY A 238 18.34 4.80 17.44
C GLY A 238 17.06 5.00 18.26
N LYS A 239 16.10 5.72 17.69
CA LYS A 239 14.82 6.05 18.33
C LYS A 239 13.62 5.67 17.44
N LEU A 240 13.80 4.67 16.59
CA LEU A 240 12.65 4.11 15.89
C LEU A 240 11.70 3.45 16.90
N PRO A 241 10.39 3.64 16.77
CA PRO A 241 9.44 2.92 17.61
C PRO A 241 9.40 1.43 17.26
N ALA A 242 8.75 0.65 18.10
CA ALA A 242 8.61 -0.79 17.88
C ALA A 242 7.91 -1.11 16.56
N PHE A 243 6.96 -0.26 16.13
CA PHE A 243 6.30 -0.38 14.85
C PHE A 243 6.24 0.97 14.12
N SER A 244 6.53 0.96 12.82
CA SER A 244 6.53 2.16 11.97
C SER A 244 5.85 1.89 10.64
N ILE A 245 4.94 2.77 10.25
CA ILE A 245 4.51 2.89 8.85
C ILE A 245 5.16 4.15 8.28
N VAL A 246 5.75 4.03 7.09
CA VAL A 246 6.37 5.16 6.38
C VAL A 246 5.74 5.25 5.00
N THR A 247 5.03 6.33 4.74
CA THR A 247 4.42 6.59 3.43
C THR A 247 5.17 7.69 2.67
N ALA A 248 5.05 7.68 1.37
CA ALA A 248 5.43 8.84 0.57
C ALA A 248 4.42 9.95 0.87
N GLY A 249 4.87 11.04 1.42
CA GLY A 249 4.00 12.14 1.83
C GLY A 249 4.60 12.88 3.02
N GLY A 250 4.59 14.17 3.00
CA GLY A 250 5.12 15.05 4.04
C GLY A 250 5.13 16.48 3.55
N SER A 251 5.43 17.43 4.41
CA SER A 251 5.20 18.86 4.21
C SER A 251 5.94 19.50 3.03
N HIS A 252 6.85 18.83 2.31
CA HIS A 252 7.77 19.53 1.41
C HIS A 252 8.10 18.89 0.06
N ASN A 253 7.31 18.02 -0.53
CA ASN A 253 7.48 17.43 -1.89
C ASN A 253 7.33 15.89 -1.95
N ALA A 254 6.91 15.29 -0.91
CA ALA A 254 7.00 13.84 -0.75
C ALA A 254 6.07 13.05 -1.68
N VAL A 255 5.00 13.67 -2.16
CA VAL A 255 4.13 13.04 -3.17
C VAL A 255 4.91 12.73 -4.45
N ARG A 256 5.92 13.55 -4.79
CA ARG A 256 6.81 13.28 -5.95
C ARG A 256 7.71 12.06 -5.77
N GLU A 257 7.86 11.58 -4.54
CA GLU A 257 8.65 10.41 -4.17
C GLU A 257 7.80 9.14 -4.11
N SER A 258 6.48 9.23 -4.37
CA SER A 258 5.59 8.09 -4.50
C SER A 258 5.91 7.25 -5.74
N CYS A 259 5.62 5.97 -5.66
CA CYS A 259 5.67 5.05 -6.79
C CYS A 259 4.33 4.97 -7.54
N HIS A 260 3.39 5.86 -7.26
CA HIS A 260 2.09 5.90 -7.91
C HIS A 260 2.20 6.28 -9.39
N ASN A 261 1.20 5.91 -10.15
CA ASN A 261 1.04 6.28 -11.57
C ASN A 261 1.27 7.79 -11.77
N GLN A 262 1.82 8.17 -12.91
CA GLN A 262 2.17 9.53 -13.29
C GLN A 262 3.37 10.15 -12.54
N TYR A 263 3.93 9.48 -11.52
CA TYR A 263 5.14 9.92 -10.81
C TYR A 263 6.42 9.33 -11.42
N SER A 264 7.57 9.71 -10.86
CA SER A 264 8.88 9.26 -11.33
C SER A 264 9.37 8.04 -10.56
N MET A 265 9.57 6.93 -11.23
CA MET A 265 10.17 5.74 -10.63
C MET A 265 11.60 6.00 -10.11
N THR A 266 12.36 6.90 -10.74
CA THR A 266 13.67 7.30 -10.19
C THR A 266 13.54 8.02 -8.86
N ALA A 267 12.53 8.88 -8.69
CA ALA A 267 12.28 9.55 -7.42
C ALA A 267 11.87 8.55 -6.34
N CYS A 268 10.96 7.65 -6.67
CA CYS A 268 10.52 6.57 -5.78
C CYS A 268 11.68 5.67 -5.34
N ASP A 269 12.47 5.13 -6.28
CA ASP A 269 13.61 4.25 -5.98
C ASP A 269 14.67 4.96 -5.11
N ASN A 270 14.92 6.26 -5.37
CA ASN A 270 15.80 7.08 -4.54
C ASN A 270 15.25 7.24 -3.12
N TYR A 271 13.95 7.45 -2.96
CA TYR A 271 13.31 7.64 -1.65
C TYR A 271 13.36 6.34 -0.84
N ILE A 272 13.01 5.22 -1.44
CA ILE A 272 13.13 3.89 -0.81
C ILE A 272 14.59 3.65 -0.37
N GLY A 273 15.55 3.91 -1.26
CA GLY A 273 16.97 3.77 -0.94
C GLY A 273 17.41 4.66 0.22
N LYS A 274 16.89 5.89 0.31
CA LYS A 274 17.16 6.82 1.40
C LYS A 274 16.57 6.33 2.73
N LEU A 275 15.33 5.83 2.74
CA LEU A 275 14.67 5.27 3.92
C LEU A 275 15.43 4.06 4.45
N VAL A 276 15.70 3.07 3.59
CA VAL A 276 16.42 1.86 3.98
C VAL A 276 17.82 2.18 4.47
N SER A 277 18.55 3.07 3.77
CA SER A 277 19.90 3.48 4.19
C SER A 277 19.92 4.11 5.58
N ALA A 278 18.90 4.90 5.94
CA ALA A 278 18.81 5.51 7.27
C ALA A 278 18.69 4.45 8.38
N VAL A 279 17.92 3.40 8.17
CA VAL A 279 17.80 2.28 9.11
C VAL A 279 19.07 1.42 9.13
N GLU A 280 19.58 1.04 7.96
CA GLU A 280 20.77 0.19 7.82
C GLU A 280 22.03 0.80 8.45
N GLN A 281 22.12 2.13 8.46
CA GLN A 281 23.25 2.86 9.04
C GLN A 281 22.98 3.33 10.47
N GLY A 282 21.73 3.23 10.93
CA GLY A 282 21.29 3.62 12.25
C GLY A 282 21.58 2.56 13.32
N PRO A 283 21.52 2.96 14.59
CA PRO A 283 21.75 2.05 15.71
C PRO A 283 20.75 0.89 15.80
N ASP A 284 19.53 1.07 15.29
CA ASP A 284 18.45 0.09 15.39
C ASP A 284 18.53 -1.02 14.32
N TRP A 285 19.51 -0.95 13.39
CA TRP A 285 19.62 -1.94 12.31
C TRP A 285 19.64 -3.38 12.81
N SER A 286 20.37 -3.66 13.88
CA SER A 286 20.51 -5.02 14.41
C SER A 286 19.21 -5.65 14.93
N SER A 287 18.16 -4.88 15.09
CA SER A 287 16.84 -5.34 15.58
C SER A 287 15.69 -4.94 14.65
N SER A 288 15.99 -4.57 13.40
CA SER A 288 14.99 -4.09 12.47
C SER A 288 14.60 -5.13 11.40
N ALA A 289 13.33 -5.11 11.03
CA ALA A 289 12.81 -5.72 9.82
C ALA A 289 12.00 -4.67 9.05
N ILE A 290 12.30 -4.51 7.77
CA ILE A 290 11.62 -3.56 6.88
C ILE A 290 10.89 -4.37 5.82
N PHE A 291 9.59 -4.15 5.69
CA PHE A 291 8.77 -4.69 4.62
C PHE A 291 8.50 -3.56 3.62
N ILE A 292 8.95 -3.75 2.38
CA ILE A 292 8.76 -2.79 1.30
C ILE A 292 7.74 -3.40 0.35
N THR A 293 6.56 -2.77 0.24
CA THR A 293 5.49 -3.21 -0.64
C THR A 293 4.72 -2.03 -1.19
N PHE A 294 3.74 -2.30 -2.03
CA PHE A 294 2.83 -1.31 -2.61
C PHE A 294 1.42 -1.60 -2.12
N ASP A 295 0.60 -0.58 -1.98
CA ASP A 295 -0.77 -0.65 -1.46
C ASP A 295 -1.73 -1.45 -2.35
N ASP A 296 -1.49 -1.44 -3.67
CA ASP A 296 -2.24 -2.23 -4.65
C ASP A 296 -1.38 -2.69 -5.83
N PHE A 297 -2.03 -3.17 -6.91
CA PHE A 297 -1.36 -3.72 -8.10
C PHE A 297 -0.98 -2.64 -9.14
N GLY A 298 -1.42 -1.39 -8.98
CA GLY A 298 -1.11 -0.23 -9.83
C GLY A 298 -1.59 -0.33 -11.28
N GLY A 299 -2.45 -1.30 -11.62
CA GLY A 299 -2.91 -1.55 -12.99
C GLY A 299 -1.95 -2.35 -13.87
N PHE A 300 -0.81 -2.81 -13.34
CA PHE A 300 0.23 -3.47 -14.14
C PHE A 300 0.11 -4.98 -14.15
N TYR A 301 0.51 -5.57 -15.29
CA TYR A 301 0.39 -6.98 -15.61
C TYR A 301 1.03 -7.90 -14.57
N ASP A 302 0.25 -8.84 -14.13
CA ASP A 302 0.68 -10.04 -13.40
C ASP A 302 0.07 -11.29 -14.03
N GLN A 303 0.84 -12.39 -14.05
CA GLN A 303 0.42 -13.66 -14.62
C GLN A 303 -0.05 -14.67 -13.57
N VAL A 304 0.09 -14.38 -12.27
CA VAL A 304 -0.21 -15.34 -11.21
C VAL A 304 -1.64 -15.17 -10.72
N PRO A 305 -2.50 -16.18 -10.87
CA PRO A 305 -3.85 -16.12 -10.35
C PRO A 305 -3.87 -15.98 -8.83
N PRO A 306 -4.54 -14.95 -8.28
CA PRO A 306 -4.73 -14.85 -6.85
C PRO A 306 -5.75 -15.88 -6.35
N GLY A 307 -5.53 -16.36 -5.11
CA GLY A 307 -6.49 -17.18 -4.40
C GLY A 307 -7.48 -16.34 -3.58
N LEU A 308 -8.06 -16.96 -2.55
CA LEU A 308 -8.94 -16.31 -1.60
C LEU A 308 -8.22 -16.01 -0.28
N ASN A 309 -8.68 -15.00 0.41
CA ASN A 309 -8.32 -14.72 1.79
C ASN A 309 -8.90 -15.79 2.75
N PRO A 310 -8.45 -15.89 4.00
CA PRO A 310 -9.04 -16.78 5.00
C PRO A 310 -10.55 -16.55 5.22
N ASP A 311 -11.02 -15.31 5.13
CA ASP A 311 -12.44 -14.94 5.20
C ASP A 311 -13.24 -15.22 3.90
N LYS A 312 -12.58 -15.79 2.88
CA LYS A 312 -13.12 -16.12 1.55
C LYS A 312 -13.35 -14.93 0.62
N THR A 313 -12.92 -13.73 0.98
CA THR A 313 -12.88 -12.61 0.03
C THR A 313 -11.81 -12.84 -1.05
N GLN A 314 -12.01 -12.25 -2.22
CA GLN A 314 -11.10 -12.39 -3.36
C GLN A 314 -9.83 -11.55 -3.14
N ARG A 315 -8.65 -12.15 -3.35
CA ARG A 315 -7.39 -11.39 -3.45
C ARG A 315 -7.28 -10.73 -4.82
N GLY A 316 -6.59 -9.59 -4.86
CA GLY A 316 -6.19 -8.93 -6.10
C GLY A 316 -4.89 -9.50 -6.68
N PRO A 317 -4.38 -8.94 -7.79
CA PRO A 317 -3.06 -9.28 -8.34
C PRO A 317 -1.95 -9.08 -7.32
N ARG A 318 -0.77 -9.67 -7.59
CA ARG A 318 0.36 -9.56 -6.66
C ARG A 318 0.87 -8.13 -6.55
N SER A 319 1.23 -7.78 -5.32
CA SER A 319 2.03 -6.60 -5.00
C SER A 319 3.46 -7.06 -4.62
N PRO A 320 4.52 -6.55 -5.26
CA PRO A 320 5.89 -6.96 -4.93
C PRO A 320 6.21 -6.67 -3.46
N LEU A 321 6.92 -7.58 -2.79
CA LEU A 321 7.34 -7.40 -1.41
C LEU A 321 8.80 -7.79 -1.21
N ILE A 322 9.56 -6.92 -0.54
CA ILE A 322 10.95 -7.18 -0.14
C ILE A 322 11.04 -7.12 1.38
N VAL A 323 11.67 -8.12 2.00
CA VAL A 323 11.94 -8.17 3.43
C VAL A 323 13.41 -7.84 3.65
N VAL A 324 13.70 -6.68 4.22
CA VAL A 324 15.05 -6.19 4.50
C VAL A 324 15.33 -6.26 6.00
N SER A 325 16.28 -7.08 6.39
CA SER A 325 16.67 -7.27 7.78
C SER A 325 18.08 -7.87 7.86
N PRO A 326 18.86 -7.63 8.92
CA PRO A 326 20.09 -8.37 9.13
C PRO A 326 19.87 -9.87 9.26
N TYR A 327 18.65 -10.27 9.58
CA TYR A 327 18.25 -11.68 9.73
C TYR A 327 17.38 -12.20 8.61
N ALA A 328 17.09 -11.41 7.57
CA ALA A 328 16.48 -11.93 6.36
C ALA A 328 17.41 -12.93 5.68
N LYS A 329 16.88 -14.05 5.16
CA LYS A 329 17.66 -14.99 4.38
C LYS A 329 18.21 -14.31 3.11
N ALA A 330 19.49 -14.47 2.86
CA ALA A 330 20.13 -13.85 1.71
C ALA A 330 19.65 -14.48 0.39
N ARG A 331 19.21 -13.66 -0.55
CA ARG A 331 18.81 -14.09 -1.90
C ARG A 331 17.71 -15.16 -1.89
N TYR A 332 16.81 -15.05 -0.94
CA TYR A 332 15.73 -15.99 -0.75
C TYR A 332 14.46 -15.48 -1.45
N THR A 333 13.76 -16.36 -2.13
CA THR A 333 12.42 -16.09 -2.64
C THR A 333 11.43 -16.91 -1.82
N ASP A 334 10.56 -16.22 -1.11
CA ASP A 334 9.46 -16.82 -0.38
C ASP A 334 8.27 -17.00 -1.34
N THR A 335 7.89 -18.25 -1.53
CA THR A 335 6.81 -18.66 -2.45
C THR A 335 5.51 -19.00 -1.74
N THR A 336 5.40 -18.66 -0.46
CA THR A 336 4.19 -18.89 0.34
C THR A 336 3.18 -17.77 0.12
N ALA A 337 1.98 -18.13 -0.29
CA ALA A 337 0.92 -17.18 -0.59
C ALA A 337 0.45 -16.44 0.67
N THR A 338 0.48 -15.12 0.62
CA THR A 338 0.02 -14.25 1.70
C THR A 338 -0.54 -12.93 1.14
N THR A 339 -0.92 -12.03 2.03
CA THR A 339 -1.32 -10.64 1.74
C THR A 339 -0.63 -9.70 2.73
N PHE A 340 -1.03 -8.44 2.78
CA PHE A 340 -0.54 -7.50 3.80
C PHE A 340 -0.89 -7.95 5.24
N ALA A 341 -1.93 -8.77 5.40
CA ALA A 341 -2.22 -9.42 6.69
C ALA A 341 -1.06 -10.30 7.19
N GLY A 342 -0.16 -10.76 6.31
CA GLY A 342 1.06 -11.44 6.73
C GLY A 342 2.04 -10.54 7.48
N ILE A 343 2.05 -9.23 7.19
CA ILE A 343 2.85 -8.24 7.93
C ILE A 343 2.26 -8.02 9.33
N LEU A 344 0.92 -8.00 9.44
CA LEU A 344 0.23 -7.96 10.72
C LEU A 344 0.55 -9.20 11.54
N ALA A 345 0.37 -10.39 10.96
CA ALA A 345 0.67 -11.66 11.62
C ALA A 345 2.14 -11.75 12.08
N TYR A 346 3.09 -11.24 11.29
CA TYR A 346 4.49 -11.12 11.69
C TYR A 346 4.65 -10.20 12.91
N THR A 347 4.00 -9.03 12.90
CA THR A 347 4.06 -8.05 13.97
C THR A 347 3.45 -8.61 15.26
N GLU A 348 2.28 -9.22 15.16
CA GLU A 348 1.56 -9.85 16.26
C GLU A 348 2.40 -10.96 16.91
N GLN A 349 2.95 -11.86 16.10
CA GLN A 349 3.81 -12.95 16.61
C GLN A 349 5.09 -12.41 17.26
N ASN A 350 5.71 -11.40 16.65
CA ASN A 350 6.96 -10.83 17.18
C ASN A 350 6.77 -10.13 18.54
N PHE A 351 5.62 -9.52 18.76
CA PHE A 351 5.32 -8.78 19.98
C PHE A 351 4.36 -9.52 20.94
N GLY A 352 3.88 -10.71 20.58
CA GLY A 352 2.94 -11.49 21.40
C GLY A 352 1.57 -10.85 21.49
N LEU A 353 1.12 -10.16 20.44
CA LEU A 353 -0.20 -9.55 20.32
C LEU A 353 -1.24 -10.57 19.88
N ALA A 354 -2.51 -10.29 20.16
CA ALA A 354 -3.61 -11.10 19.65
C ALA A 354 -3.87 -10.77 18.16
N PRO A 355 -4.35 -11.72 17.35
CA PRO A 355 -4.81 -11.41 16.00
C PRO A 355 -6.03 -10.49 16.01
N LEU A 356 -6.06 -9.53 15.08
CA LEU A 356 -7.19 -8.61 14.89
C LEU A 356 -8.41 -9.32 14.29
N GLY A 357 -8.19 -10.35 13.47
CA GLY A 357 -9.28 -11.03 12.80
C GLY A 357 -8.89 -12.38 12.15
N PRO A 358 -9.77 -12.93 11.32
CA PRO A 358 -9.51 -14.22 10.67
C PRO A 358 -8.40 -14.14 9.62
N ASN A 359 -8.21 -12.99 8.97
CA ASN A 359 -7.26 -12.86 7.87
C ASN A 359 -5.81 -12.84 8.35
N ASP A 360 -5.48 -12.04 9.36
CA ASP A 360 -4.15 -11.98 9.96
C ASP A 360 -3.85 -13.26 10.76
N LYS A 361 -4.84 -13.78 11.52
CA LYS A 361 -4.72 -15.08 12.19
C LYS A 361 -4.40 -16.21 11.23
N GLY A 362 -4.96 -16.19 10.03
CA GLY A 362 -4.75 -17.22 9.00
C GLY A 362 -3.66 -16.88 7.98
N ALA A 363 -3.05 -15.70 8.04
CA ALA A 363 -2.01 -15.30 7.12
C ALA A 363 -0.67 -15.97 7.43
N TYR A 364 0.12 -16.18 6.39
CA TYR A 364 1.51 -16.59 6.52
C TYR A 364 2.38 -15.38 6.90
N PRO A 365 3.07 -15.42 8.07
CA PRO A 365 3.81 -14.29 8.65
C PRO A 365 5.26 -14.17 8.17
N PHE A 366 5.59 -14.55 6.96
CA PHE A 366 6.95 -14.50 6.39
C PHE A 366 8.03 -15.22 7.22
N THR A 367 7.69 -16.23 8.00
CA THR A 367 8.64 -16.93 8.89
C THR A 367 9.81 -17.51 8.11
N ASP A 368 9.56 -18.02 6.89
CA ASP A 368 10.61 -18.62 6.07
C ASP A 368 11.56 -17.59 5.45
N ALA A 369 11.19 -16.30 5.44
CA ALA A 369 12.06 -15.23 4.97
C ALA A 369 13.20 -14.93 5.96
N PHE A 370 13.13 -15.40 7.21
CA PHE A 370 14.09 -15.08 8.27
C PHE A 370 14.94 -16.29 8.69
N ASN A 371 16.17 -16.00 9.16
CA ASN A 371 17.05 -16.92 9.87
C ASN A 371 17.75 -16.16 11.00
N TYR A 372 17.20 -16.22 12.20
CA TYR A 372 17.76 -15.54 13.38
C TYR A 372 19.04 -16.16 13.93
N SER A 373 19.46 -17.33 13.41
CA SER A 373 20.71 -17.99 13.78
C SER A 373 21.89 -17.66 12.85
N GLN A 374 21.63 -16.92 11.77
CA GLN A 374 22.69 -16.55 10.83
C GLN A 374 23.54 -15.38 11.34
N THR A 375 24.75 -15.25 10.78
CA THR A 375 25.51 -14.01 10.91
C THR A 375 24.72 -12.86 10.27
N PRO A 376 24.52 -11.74 11.00
CA PRO A 376 23.74 -10.62 10.48
C PRO A 376 24.23 -10.14 9.11
N LEU A 377 23.31 -9.94 8.18
CA LEU A 377 23.63 -9.39 6.88
C LEU A 377 24.10 -7.94 7.02
N LYS A 378 25.12 -7.60 6.26
CA LYS A 378 25.62 -6.22 6.23
C LYS A 378 24.70 -5.34 5.38
N PRO A 379 24.63 -4.03 5.70
CA PRO A 379 23.95 -3.02 4.90
C PRO A 379 24.31 -3.06 3.42
N VAL A 380 23.37 -2.63 2.58
CA VAL A 380 23.56 -2.47 1.14
C VAL A 380 23.78 -1.01 0.82
N ARG A 381 24.77 -0.74 0.00
CA ARG A 381 25.00 0.64 -0.47
C ARG A 381 23.89 1.07 -1.40
N MET A 382 23.08 2.00 -0.97
CA MET A 382 22.07 2.65 -1.82
C MET A 382 22.70 3.72 -2.71
N VAL A 383 22.07 3.97 -3.84
CA VAL A 383 22.49 5.01 -4.79
C VAL A 383 21.44 6.10 -4.91
N HIS A 384 21.87 7.34 -5.08
CA HIS A 384 20.99 8.44 -5.40
C HIS A 384 21.23 8.89 -6.83
N ARG A 385 20.22 8.75 -7.68
CA ARG A 385 20.29 9.12 -9.09
C ARG A 385 19.70 10.49 -9.32
N ALA A 386 20.29 11.25 -10.24
CA ALA A 386 19.69 12.50 -10.73
C ALA A 386 18.34 12.21 -11.39
N LEU A 387 17.34 13.01 -11.08
CA LEU A 387 16.04 12.90 -11.72
C LEU A 387 16.14 13.25 -13.21
N PRO A 388 15.53 12.44 -14.07
CA PRO A 388 15.48 12.75 -15.50
C PRO A 388 14.69 14.04 -15.78
N ALA A 389 14.89 14.63 -16.96
CA ALA A 389 14.24 15.89 -17.31
C ALA A 389 12.69 15.77 -17.33
N SER A 390 12.16 14.61 -17.68
CA SER A 390 10.71 14.31 -17.59
C SER A 390 10.20 14.45 -16.16
N ALA A 391 10.86 13.80 -15.21
CA ALA A 391 10.48 13.84 -13.80
C ALA A 391 10.50 15.25 -13.22
N LYS A 392 11.48 16.07 -13.62
CA LYS A 392 11.57 17.47 -13.16
C LYS A 392 10.41 18.33 -13.65
N ARG A 393 9.71 17.91 -14.70
CA ARG A 393 8.54 18.61 -15.27
C ARG A 393 7.22 18.12 -14.75
N ILE A 394 7.17 17.02 -13.99
CA ILE A 394 5.93 16.53 -13.38
C ILE A 394 5.38 17.63 -12.47
N ARG A 395 4.15 18.01 -12.73
CA ARG A 395 3.38 18.93 -11.89
C ARG A 395 2.24 18.11 -11.29
N ILE A 396 2.20 18.07 -9.97
CA ILE A 396 1.09 17.43 -9.26
C ILE A 396 -0.15 18.28 -9.53
N THR A 397 -1.20 17.64 -9.98
CA THR A 397 -2.48 18.26 -10.28
C THR A 397 -3.56 17.72 -9.35
N PRO A 398 -4.66 18.45 -9.13
CA PRO A 398 -5.80 17.92 -8.36
C PRO A 398 -6.36 16.60 -8.93
N ALA A 399 -6.22 16.34 -10.21
CA ALA A 399 -6.65 15.10 -10.82
C ALA A 399 -5.78 13.92 -10.37
N MET A 400 -4.46 14.10 -10.26
CA MET A 400 -3.54 13.07 -9.76
C MET A 400 -3.78 12.74 -8.28
N GLU A 401 -4.20 13.73 -7.50
CA GLU A 401 -4.50 13.58 -6.07
C GLU A 401 -5.91 13.02 -5.80
N ASN A 402 -6.80 13.13 -6.77
CA ASN A 402 -8.16 12.60 -6.69
C ASN A 402 -8.34 11.40 -7.61
N ASP A 403 -7.25 10.70 -7.92
CA ASP A 403 -7.32 9.47 -8.70
C ASP A 403 -8.32 8.51 -8.03
N PRO A 404 -9.34 8.03 -8.76
CA PRO A 404 -10.36 7.14 -8.20
C PRO A 404 -9.83 5.73 -7.93
N SER A 405 -8.64 5.45 -8.39
CA SER A 405 -8.00 4.13 -8.30
C SER A 405 -6.91 4.08 -7.25
#